data_797b352ffd1d351c2ffe517fc971c7b2
#
_entry.id   797b352ffd1d351c2ffe517fc971c7b2
#
_cell.length_a   1.000
_cell.length_b   1.000
_cell.length_c   1.000
_cell.angle_alpha   90.00
_cell.angle_beta   90.00
_cell.angle_gamma   90.00
#
_symmetry.space_group_name_H-M   'P 1'
#
loop_
_entity.id
_entity.type
_entity.pdbx_description
1 polymer ?
#
loop_
_entity_poly.entity_id
_entity_poly.type
_entity_poly.pdbx_seq_one_letter_code
_entity_poly.pdbx_strand_id
1 'polypeptide(L)'
;MNERMISTQTGGFEKYGTLEEILKLLKDCGFTAYDCTMCDNGKEAERFIEDDNYLENARRFREYADSIALPCNQTHAPFPSARLGNEEYNKSVFPKLVRAIEVSGILGAKVCVVHPCNDYSPEENAEKVYLPLAPYAKKAGVKIGVENMWNWNTPKNIFAPAACSSPENFVAHMKLLPKDVFCANLDIGHAELRAMNTSAPEMVRALGGYFQSMHLHDVNFCEDSHTLPFTEKVDFEAVIAAMKEIGYRGDVTLESGNFPRKFPREIFPEAVRLMAATARYFKNRLDDRLDE
;
A
#
# COMPACT_ATOMS: atom_id res chain seq x y z
N MET A 1 -11.38 -18.95 9.66
CA MET A 1 -10.92 -17.71 8.98
C MET A 1 -9.42 -17.64 9.19
N ASN A 2 -8.64 -17.28 8.15
CA ASN A 2 -7.22 -17.06 8.36
C ASN A 2 -7.02 -15.85 9.28
N GLU A 3 -6.06 -15.94 10.16
CA GLU A 3 -5.71 -14.86 11.08
C GLU A 3 -5.24 -13.63 10.28
N ARG A 4 -5.68 -12.43 10.69
CA ARG A 4 -5.26 -11.15 10.10
C ARG A 4 -3.76 -10.96 10.31
N MET A 5 -3.02 -10.65 9.26
CA MET A 5 -1.60 -10.35 9.33
C MET A 5 -1.35 -8.88 9.65
N ILE A 6 -0.20 -8.61 10.23
CA ILE A 6 0.35 -7.27 10.40
C ILE A 6 1.63 -7.15 9.60
N SER A 7 1.76 -6.10 8.81
CA SER A 7 2.91 -5.85 7.94
C SER A 7 3.29 -4.37 7.90
N THR A 8 4.43 -4.11 7.33
CA THR A 8 4.85 -2.79 6.88
C THR A 8 5.55 -2.91 5.54
N GLN A 9 5.57 -1.81 4.78
CA GLN A 9 6.34 -1.72 3.55
C GLN A 9 7.83 -1.94 3.81
N THR A 10 8.55 -2.50 2.84
CA THR A 10 10.02 -2.61 2.86
C THR A 10 10.70 -1.30 2.51
N GLY A 11 10.04 -0.41 1.80
CA GLY A 11 10.49 0.96 1.56
C GLY A 11 10.67 1.74 2.86
N GLY A 12 11.72 2.58 2.92
CA GLY A 12 12.05 3.30 4.14
C GLY A 12 13.12 2.66 5.02
N PHE A 13 13.50 1.43 4.70
CA PHE A 13 14.48 0.65 5.46
C PHE A 13 15.82 0.48 4.74
N GLU A 14 16.03 1.14 3.60
CA GLU A 14 17.19 0.94 2.71
C GLU A 14 18.53 1.18 3.40
N LYS A 15 18.54 2.11 4.37
CA LYS A 15 19.75 2.41 5.17
C LYS A 15 20.09 1.32 6.19
N TYR A 16 19.15 0.42 6.48
CA TYR A 16 19.36 -0.65 7.46
C TYR A 16 20.26 -1.75 6.93
N GLY A 17 20.00 -2.24 5.70
CA GLY A 17 20.75 -3.34 5.11
C GLY A 17 20.22 -3.82 3.77
N THR A 18 20.47 -5.09 3.46
CA THR A 18 19.90 -5.82 2.30
C THR A 18 18.41 -6.07 2.52
N LEU A 19 17.71 -6.50 1.47
CA LEU A 19 16.29 -6.86 1.58
C LEU A 19 16.07 -8.03 2.56
N GLU A 20 16.97 -9.00 2.57
CA GLU A 20 16.95 -10.14 3.48
C GLU A 20 17.15 -9.72 4.95
N GLU A 21 18.06 -8.77 5.20
CA GLU A 21 18.28 -8.19 6.53
C GLU A 21 17.04 -7.39 6.99
N ILE A 22 16.39 -6.67 6.07
CA ILE A 22 15.14 -5.96 6.35
C ILE A 22 14.03 -6.95 6.74
N LEU A 23 13.80 -8.03 5.97
CA LEU A 23 12.80 -9.03 6.33
C LEU A 23 13.10 -9.69 7.69
N LYS A 24 14.38 -10.00 7.96
CA LYS A 24 14.77 -10.53 9.26
C LYS A 24 14.46 -9.56 10.39
N LEU A 25 14.78 -8.27 10.21
CA LEU A 25 14.44 -7.23 11.19
C LEU A 25 12.94 -7.16 11.44
N LEU A 26 12.11 -7.14 10.39
CA LEU A 26 10.66 -7.09 10.52
C LEU A 26 10.14 -8.30 11.32
N LYS A 27 10.65 -9.50 11.01
CA LYS A 27 10.31 -10.72 11.74
C LYS A 27 10.70 -10.64 13.21
N ASP A 28 11.95 -10.25 13.49
CA ASP A 28 12.49 -10.15 14.85
C ASP A 28 11.78 -9.07 15.68
N CYS A 29 11.22 -8.05 15.03
CA CYS A 29 10.43 -7.00 15.68
C CYS A 29 8.95 -7.34 15.86
N GLY A 30 8.47 -8.46 15.31
CA GLY A 30 7.15 -9.00 15.59
C GLY A 30 6.10 -8.73 14.52
N PHE A 31 6.48 -8.34 13.30
CA PHE A 31 5.62 -8.39 12.14
C PHE A 31 5.34 -9.85 11.72
N THR A 32 4.15 -10.09 11.17
CA THR A 32 3.74 -11.43 10.73
C THR A 32 3.71 -11.57 9.21
N ALA A 33 3.91 -10.46 8.50
CA ALA A 33 4.03 -10.38 7.05
C ALA A 33 4.86 -9.15 6.66
N TYR A 34 5.12 -8.98 5.36
CA TYR A 34 5.72 -7.76 4.80
C TYR A 34 4.97 -7.31 3.55
N ASP A 35 5.04 -6.01 3.26
CA ASP A 35 4.65 -5.38 2.00
C ASP A 35 5.90 -5.06 1.19
N CYS A 36 6.00 -5.63 -0.03
CA CYS A 36 7.15 -5.43 -0.89
C CYS A 36 6.98 -4.19 -1.78
N THR A 37 7.73 -3.13 -1.46
CA THR A 37 7.65 -1.85 -2.17
C THR A 37 8.56 -1.85 -3.40
N MET A 38 8.02 -2.09 -4.58
CA MET A 38 8.77 -2.15 -5.85
C MET A 38 8.78 -0.81 -6.60
N CYS A 39 8.40 0.27 -5.93
CA CYS A 39 8.38 1.61 -6.53
C CYS A 39 9.73 2.32 -6.36
N ASP A 40 10.04 3.17 -7.34
CA ASP A 40 11.22 4.02 -7.43
C ASP A 40 12.59 3.30 -7.40
N ASN A 41 13.67 4.04 -7.21
CA ASN A 41 15.05 3.58 -7.30
C ASN A 41 15.53 2.75 -6.08
N GLY A 42 14.62 2.01 -5.44
CA GLY A 42 14.94 1.13 -4.33
C GLY A 42 15.53 -0.21 -4.77
N LYS A 43 16.07 -0.96 -3.82
CA LYS A 43 16.68 -2.29 -4.05
C LYS A 43 15.67 -3.28 -4.63
N GLU A 44 14.40 -3.15 -4.25
CA GLU A 44 13.31 -3.96 -4.78
C GLU A 44 13.03 -3.64 -6.24
N ALA A 45 12.98 -2.35 -6.61
CA ALA A 45 12.77 -1.93 -7.99
C ALA A 45 13.93 -2.41 -8.87
N GLU A 46 15.18 -2.24 -8.44
CA GLU A 46 16.34 -2.74 -9.14
C GLU A 46 16.26 -4.27 -9.36
N ARG A 47 15.97 -5.03 -8.29
CA ARG A 47 15.96 -6.48 -8.28
C ARG A 47 14.77 -7.11 -9.00
N PHE A 48 13.58 -6.52 -8.90
CA PHE A 48 12.32 -7.13 -9.34
C PHE A 48 11.70 -6.47 -10.57
N ILE A 49 12.10 -5.24 -10.91
CA ILE A 49 11.52 -4.50 -12.03
C ILE A 49 12.52 -4.29 -13.15
N GLU A 50 13.78 -3.94 -12.83
CA GLU A 50 14.77 -3.58 -13.86
C GLU A 50 15.63 -4.78 -14.29
N ASP A 51 15.90 -5.75 -13.41
CA ASP A 51 16.72 -6.93 -13.74
C ASP A 51 15.98 -7.88 -14.68
N ASP A 52 16.68 -8.40 -15.70
CA ASP A 52 16.11 -9.38 -16.63
C ASP A 52 15.80 -10.73 -15.97
N ASN A 53 16.48 -11.06 -14.87
CA ASN A 53 16.25 -12.27 -14.07
C ASN A 53 15.20 -12.08 -12.96
N TYR A 54 14.35 -11.05 -13.05
CA TYR A 54 13.41 -10.65 -11.99
C TYR A 54 12.55 -11.80 -11.45
N LEU A 55 12.12 -12.75 -12.30
CA LEU A 55 11.33 -13.90 -11.87
C LEU A 55 12.13 -14.84 -10.97
N GLU A 56 13.40 -15.09 -11.30
CA GLU A 56 14.29 -15.92 -10.48
C GLU A 56 14.66 -15.21 -9.19
N ASN A 57 14.92 -13.92 -9.25
CA ASN A 57 15.15 -13.08 -8.08
C ASN A 57 13.96 -13.12 -7.12
N ALA A 58 12.73 -13.04 -7.64
CA ALA A 58 11.52 -13.14 -6.84
C ALA A 58 11.36 -14.52 -6.17
N ARG A 59 11.66 -15.62 -6.90
CA ARG A 59 11.61 -16.99 -6.32
C ARG A 59 12.59 -17.14 -5.16
N ARG A 60 13.85 -16.74 -5.34
CA ARG A 60 14.88 -16.80 -4.27
C ARG A 60 14.51 -15.94 -3.07
N PHE A 61 13.95 -14.77 -3.32
CA PHE A 61 13.50 -13.91 -2.23
C PHE A 61 12.31 -14.51 -1.48
N ARG A 62 11.37 -15.15 -2.20
CA ARG A 62 10.28 -15.89 -1.60
C ARG A 62 10.78 -17.08 -0.77
N GLU A 63 11.73 -17.85 -1.27
CA GLU A 63 12.35 -18.97 -0.53
C GLU A 63 12.99 -18.49 0.77
N TYR A 64 13.70 -17.36 0.73
CA TYR A 64 14.24 -16.75 1.94
C TYR A 64 13.14 -16.34 2.93
N ALA A 65 12.12 -15.63 2.47
CA ALA A 65 10.99 -15.20 3.30
C ALA A 65 10.27 -16.39 3.95
N ASP A 66 10.05 -17.46 3.19
CA ASP A 66 9.47 -18.72 3.70
C ASP A 66 10.36 -19.39 4.76
N SER A 67 11.69 -19.36 4.58
CA SER A 67 12.65 -19.94 5.52
C SER A 67 12.62 -19.29 6.91
N ILE A 68 12.22 -18.02 6.97
CA ILE A 68 12.04 -17.25 8.22
C ILE A 68 10.57 -17.14 8.66
N ALA A 69 9.65 -17.81 7.95
CA ALA A 69 8.22 -17.76 8.18
C ALA A 69 7.65 -16.30 8.22
N LEU A 70 8.00 -15.50 7.22
CA LEU A 70 7.49 -14.14 7.03
C LEU A 70 6.90 -14.01 5.62
N PRO A 71 5.60 -14.31 5.40
CA PRO A 71 4.96 -14.22 4.08
C PRO A 71 4.80 -12.78 3.61
N CYS A 72 4.74 -12.60 2.27
CA CYS A 72 4.30 -11.36 1.65
C CYS A 72 2.77 -11.30 1.65
N ASN A 73 2.15 -10.25 2.18
CA ASN A 73 0.71 -10.07 2.13
C ASN A 73 0.25 -9.07 1.07
N GLN A 74 1.08 -8.09 0.77
CA GLN A 74 0.84 -6.99 -0.15
C GLN A 74 2.12 -6.61 -0.87
N THR A 75 2.00 -5.98 -2.01
CA THR A 75 3.10 -5.37 -2.75
C THR A 75 2.66 -4.03 -3.31
N HIS A 76 3.63 -3.17 -3.61
CA HIS A 76 3.40 -1.89 -4.25
C HIS A 76 4.15 -1.82 -5.59
N ALA A 77 3.42 -1.58 -6.68
CA ALA A 77 3.99 -1.45 -8.02
C ALA A 77 4.69 -0.09 -8.24
N PRO A 78 5.55 0.03 -9.26
CA PRO A 78 6.12 1.31 -9.66
C PRO A 78 5.06 2.37 -9.95
N PHE A 79 5.36 3.62 -9.62
CA PHE A 79 4.51 4.78 -9.91
C PHE A 79 5.33 5.97 -10.46
N PRO A 80 4.72 6.92 -11.17
CA PRO A 80 3.31 6.93 -11.61
C PRO A 80 3.00 5.79 -12.58
N SER A 81 1.80 5.21 -12.48
CA SER A 81 1.34 4.14 -13.38
C SER A 81 1.05 4.62 -14.81
N ALA A 82 0.72 5.90 -14.94
CA ALA A 82 0.55 6.62 -16.19
C ALA A 82 0.69 8.13 -15.98
N ARG A 83 0.91 8.87 -17.06
CA ARG A 83 0.95 10.34 -17.09
C ARG A 83 0.06 10.85 -18.22
N LEU A 84 -0.83 11.80 -17.90
CA LEU A 84 -1.71 12.42 -18.88
C LEU A 84 -0.87 13.06 -20.01
N GLY A 85 -1.18 12.69 -21.26
CA GLY A 85 -0.51 13.25 -22.44
C GLY A 85 0.92 12.78 -22.69
N ASN A 86 1.43 11.80 -21.94
CA ASN A 86 2.79 11.28 -22.13
C ASN A 86 2.77 9.78 -22.54
N GLU A 87 2.45 9.56 -23.81
CA GLU A 87 2.33 8.21 -24.37
C GLU A 87 3.65 7.41 -24.34
N GLU A 88 4.79 8.08 -24.46
CA GLU A 88 6.11 7.43 -24.39
C GLU A 88 6.34 6.86 -22.98
N TYR A 89 6.11 7.66 -21.95
CA TYR A 89 6.17 7.20 -20.58
C TYR A 89 5.18 6.05 -20.31
N ASN A 90 3.94 6.20 -20.76
CA ASN A 90 2.89 5.21 -20.52
C ASN A 90 3.23 3.85 -21.16
N LYS A 91 3.84 3.86 -22.35
CA LYS A 91 4.36 2.64 -23.00
C LYS A 91 5.54 2.05 -22.25
N SER A 92 6.41 2.86 -21.66
CA SER A 92 7.60 2.40 -20.94
C SER A 92 7.28 1.82 -19.57
N VAL A 93 6.27 2.37 -18.86
CA VAL A 93 5.90 1.91 -17.51
C VAL A 93 5.02 0.67 -17.52
N PHE A 94 4.22 0.45 -18.54
CA PHE A 94 3.29 -0.69 -18.61
C PHE A 94 3.98 -2.05 -18.39
N PRO A 95 5.11 -2.39 -19.07
CA PRO A 95 5.83 -3.63 -18.81
C PRO A 95 6.33 -3.75 -17.36
N LYS A 96 6.69 -2.64 -16.72
CA LYS A 96 7.11 -2.62 -15.31
C LYS A 96 5.96 -2.94 -14.36
N LEU A 97 4.76 -2.44 -14.64
CA LEU A 97 3.54 -2.79 -13.89
C LEU A 97 3.21 -4.29 -14.05
N VAL A 98 3.37 -4.84 -15.26
CA VAL A 98 3.19 -6.28 -15.50
C VAL A 98 4.21 -7.09 -14.69
N ARG A 99 5.50 -6.73 -14.72
CA ARG A 99 6.53 -7.39 -13.89
C ARG A 99 6.19 -7.34 -12.40
N ALA A 100 5.74 -6.18 -11.90
CA ALA A 100 5.32 -6.05 -10.49
C ALA A 100 4.19 -7.03 -10.12
N ILE A 101 3.19 -7.19 -10.98
CA ILE A 101 2.09 -8.14 -10.78
C ILE A 101 2.59 -9.60 -10.80
N GLU A 102 3.49 -9.95 -11.72
CA GLU A 102 4.06 -11.29 -11.81
C GLU A 102 4.91 -11.62 -10.57
N VAL A 103 5.74 -10.67 -10.13
CA VAL A 103 6.53 -10.78 -8.89
C VAL A 103 5.60 -10.94 -7.68
N SER A 104 4.52 -10.16 -7.60
CA SER A 104 3.53 -10.25 -6.52
C SER A 104 2.94 -11.66 -6.40
N GLY A 105 2.63 -12.29 -7.53
CA GLY A 105 2.16 -13.68 -7.55
C GLY A 105 3.20 -14.67 -7.04
N ILE A 106 4.47 -14.51 -7.44
CA ILE A 106 5.58 -15.36 -6.97
C ILE A 106 5.80 -15.17 -5.46
N LEU A 107 5.79 -13.93 -4.97
CA LEU A 107 5.93 -13.64 -3.55
C LEU A 107 4.74 -14.13 -2.71
N GLY A 108 3.61 -14.44 -3.35
CA GLY A 108 2.40 -14.93 -2.71
C GLY A 108 1.54 -13.81 -2.10
N ALA A 109 1.72 -12.57 -2.56
CA ALA A 109 0.91 -11.44 -2.13
C ALA A 109 -0.55 -11.61 -2.58
N LYS A 110 -1.48 -11.15 -1.75
CA LYS A 110 -2.91 -11.13 -2.08
C LYS A 110 -3.28 -9.95 -2.97
N VAL A 111 -2.57 -8.84 -2.77
CA VAL A 111 -2.85 -7.55 -3.44
C VAL A 111 -1.53 -6.95 -3.93
N CYS A 112 -1.54 -6.47 -5.18
CA CYS A 112 -0.53 -5.58 -5.74
C CYS A 112 -1.15 -4.19 -5.88
N VAL A 113 -0.67 -3.22 -5.13
CA VAL A 113 -1.15 -1.83 -5.20
C VAL A 113 -0.62 -1.18 -6.47
N VAL A 114 -1.53 -0.57 -7.22
CA VAL A 114 -1.23 0.19 -8.44
C VAL A 114 -1.96 1.53 -8.35
N HIS A 115 -1.21 2.63 -8.35
CA HIS A 115 -1.80 3.96 -8.33
C HIS A 115 -2.63 4.24 -9.59
N PRO A 116 -3.72 5.01 -9.51
CA PRO A 116 -4.34 5.60 -10.70
C PRO A 116 -3.41 6.66 -11.31
N CYS A 117 -3.66 7.03 -12.55
CA CYS A 117 -3.16 8.31 -13.05
C CYS A 117 -3.99 9.43 -12.40
N ASN A 118 -3.34 10.34 -11.68
CA ASN A 118 -4.00 11.36 -10.87
C ASN A 118 -4.97 12.25 -11.65
N ASP A 119 -4.68 12.49 -12.94
CA ASP A 119 -5.38 13.43 -13.80
C ASP A 119 -6.38 12.77 -14.75
N TYR A 120 -6.56 11.43 -14.67
CA TYR A 120 -7.54 10.70 -15.48
C TYR A 120 -8.90 10.65 -14.78
N SER A 121 -9.96 10.63 -15.60
CA SER A 121 -11.30 10.28 -15.13
C SER A 121 -11.37 8.81 -14.67
N PRO A 122 -12.43 8.41 -13.94
CA PRO A 122 -12.64 7.00 -13.61
C PRO A 122 -12.63 6.08 -14.83
N GLU A 123 -13.27 6.51 -15.94
CA GLU A 123 -13.35 5.75 -17.20
C GLU A 123 -11.97 5.63 -17.85
N GLU A 124 -11.21 6.72 -17.88
CA GLU A 124 -9.86 6.72 -18.45
C GLU A 124 -8.90 5.85 -17.64
N ASN A 125 -8.94 5.92 -16.30
CA ASN A 125 -8.17 5.03 -15.44
C ASN A 125 -8.55 3.57 -15.65
N ALA A 126 -9.86 3.28 -15.73
CA ALA A 126 -10.32 1.92 -16.00
C ALA A 126 -9.79 1.40 -17.35
N GLU A 127 -9.96 2.18 -18.42
CA GLU A 127 -9.60 1.78 -19.79
C GLU A 127 -8.10 1.72 -20.03
N LYS A 128 -7.36 2.76 -19.57
CA LYS A 128 -5.95 2.96 -19.93
C LYS A 128 -4.95 2.37 -18.94
N VAL A 129 -5.33 2.22 -17.64
CA VAL A 129 -4.45 1.72 -16.58
C VAL A 129 -4.86 0.32 -16.14
N TYR A 130 -6.10 0.15 -15.66
CA TYR A 130 -6.46 -1.04 -14.88
C TYR A 130 -6.91 -2.24 -15.72
N LEU A 131 -7.86 -2.08 -16.63
CA LEU A 131 -8.36 -3.21 -17.43
C LEU A 131 -7.28 -3.88 -18.27
N PRO A 132 -6.28 -3.17 -18.84
CA PRO A 132 -5.16 -3.80 -19.52
C PRO A 132 -4.29 -4.71 -18.62
N LEU A 133 -4.25 -4.45 -17.31
CA LEU A 133 -3.50 -5.25 -16.34
C LEU A 133 -4.28 -6.49 -15.85
N ALA A 134 -5.60 -6.52 -16.00
CA ALA A 134 -6.46 -7.57 -15.47
C ALA A 134 -6.07 -9.00 -15.91
N PRO A 135 -5.68 -9.28 -17.17
CA PRO A 135 -5.25 -10.62 -17.58
C PRO A 135 -4.02 -11.12 -16.82
N TYR A 136 -3.06 -10.22 -16.54
CA TYR A 136 -1.84 -10.54 -15.81
C TYR A 136 -2.13 -10.80 -14.33
N ALA A 137 -2.98 -9.98 -13.70
CA ALA A 137 -3.41 -10.17 -12.34
C ALA A 137 -4.15 -11.52 -12.14
N LYS A 138 -5.07 -11.86 -13.05
CA LYS A 138 -5.74 -13.17 -13.05
C LYS A 138 -4.76 -14.33 -13.18
N LYS A 139 -3.80 -14.24 -14.09
CA LYS A 139 -2.76 -15.26 -14.29
C LYS A 139 -1.88 -15.43 -13.06
N ALA A 140 -1.51 -14.33 -12.41
CA ALA A 140 -0.69 -14.32 -11.21
C ALA A 140 -1.46 -14.72 -9.93
N GLY A 141 -2.80 -14.75 -9.96
CA GLY A 141 -3.63 -15.02 -8.81
C GLY A 141 -3.64 -13.91 -7.75
N VAL A 142 -3.40 -12.66 -8.18
CA VAL A 142 -3.27 -11.46 -7.33
C VAL A 142 -4.37 -10.48 -7.67
N LYS A 143 -4.92 -9.77 -6.69
CA LYS A 143 -5.78 -8.62 -6.95
C LYS A 143 -4.94 -7.35 -7.15
N ILE A 144 -5.45 -6.44 -7.96
CA ILE A 144 -4.91 -5.09 -8.06
C ILE A 144 -5.65 -4.21 -7.06
N GLY A 145 -4.90 -3.59 -6.14
CA GLY A 145 -5.37 -2.58 -5.21
C GLY A 145 -5.33 -1.19 -5.87
N VAL A 146 -6.49 -0.58 -6.06
CA VAL A 146 -6.60 0.81 -6.51
C VAL A 146 -6.46 1.72 -5.30
N GLU A 147 -5.62 2.75 -5.37
CA GLU A 147 -5.33 3.62 -4.23
C GLU A 147 -5.89 5.02 -4.40
N ASN A 148 -6.26 5.67 -3.29
CA ASN A 148 -6.64 7.09 -3.27
C ASN A 148 -5.39 7.97 -3.25
N MET A 149 -5.36 8.95 -4.16
CA MET A 149 -4.21 9.81 -4.38
C MET A 149 -4.50 11.27 -4.08
N TRP A 150 -3.45 12.06 -4.11
CA TRP A 150 -3.50 13.52 -4.02
C TRP A 150 -2.64 14.17 -5.11
N ASN A 151 -2.94 15.43 -5.41
CA ASN A 151 -2.16 16.32 -6.27
C ASN A 151 -1.64 17.52 -5.48
N TRP A 152 -0.71 18.28 -6.07
CA TRP A 152 -0.19 19.50 -5.50
C TRP A 152 -0.60 20.72 -6.34
N ASN A 153 -1.30 21.67 -5.71
CA ASN A 153 -1.63 22.94 -6.33
C ASN A 153 -0.49 23.94 -6.08
N THR A 154 0.48 24.01 -6.98
CA THR A 154 1.68 24.85 -6.86
C THR A 154 1.35 26.33 -6.64
N PRO A 155 0.42 26.98 -7.38
CA PRO A 155 0.06 28.39 -7.16
C PRO A 155 -0.44 28.69 -5.76
N LYS A 156 -1.15 27.76 -5.13
CA LYS A 156 -1.70 27.91 -3.78
C LYS A 156 -0.83 27.30 -2.70
N ASN A 157 0.18 26.51 -3.07
CA ASN A 157 1.05 25.76 -2.17
C ASN A 157 0.27 24.88 -1.18
N ILE A 158 -0.71 24.13 -1.69
CA ILE A 158 -1.56 23.21 -0.91
C ILE A 158 -1.81 21.91 -1.68
N PHE A 159 -2.24 20.87 -0.98
CA PHE A 159 -2.79 19.68 -1.60
C PHE A 159 -4.00 20.01 -2.47
N ALA A 160 -4.26 19.17 -3.44
CA ALA A 160 -5.41 19.24 -4.35
C ALA A 160 -5.96 17.84 -4.60
N PRO A 161 -7.28 17.72 -4.86
CA PRO A 161 -7.88 16.45 -5.23
C PRO A 161 -7.22 15.80 -6.46
N ALA A 162 -7.13 14.49 -6.44
CA ALA A 162 -6.67 13.64 -7.53
C ALA A 162 -7.63 12.47 -7.75
N ALA A 163 -7.24 11.50 -8.56
CA ALA A 163 -8.03 10.28 -8.74
C ALA A 163 -8.23 9.56 -7.38
N CYS A 164 -9.42 9.05 -7.16
CA CYS A 164 -9.82 8.32 -5.95
C CYS A 164 -9.76 9.14 -4.64
N SER A 165 -9.62 10.47 -4.68
CA SER A 165 -9.44 11.31 -3.49
C SER A 165 -10.74 11.69 -2.78
N SER A 166 -11.91 11.38 -3.33
CA SER A 166 -13.20 11.52 -2.64
C SER A 166 -14.00 10.22 -2.65
N PRO A 167 -14.95 10.04 -1.71
CA PRO A 167 -15.80 8.87 -1.66
C PRO A 167 -16.50 8.56 -2.99
N GLU A 168 -17.10 9.59 -3.62
CA GLU A 168 -17.82 9.43 -4.87
C GLU A 168 -16.90 9.05 -6.02
N ASN A 169 -15.74 9.72 -6.12
CA ASN A 169 -14.77 9.47 -7.19
C ASN A 169 -14.15 8.08 -7.05
N PHE A 170 -13.79 7.64 -5.83
CA PHE A 170 -13.23 6.32 -5.61
C PHE A 170 -14.26 5.21 -5.90
N VAL A 171 -15.48 5.36 -5.41
CA VAL A 171 -16.56 4.41 -5.72
C VAL A 171 -16.86 4.37 -7.22
N ALA A 172 -16.78 5.50 -7.94
CA ALA A 172 -16.93 5.52 -9.40
C ALA A 172 -15.85 4.67 -10.09
N HIS A 173 -14.57 4.81 -9.70
CA HIS A 173 -13.50 3.93 -10.19
C HIS A 173 -13.82 2.45 -9.94
N MET A 174 -14.16 2.11 -8.69
CA MET A 174 -14.39 0.72 -8.31
C MET A 174 -15.59 0.06 -9.02
N LYS A 175 -16.62 0.84 -9.37
CA LYS A 175 -17.79 0.33 -10.11
C LYS A 175 -17.46 -0.10 -11.54
N LEU A 176 -16.42 0.45 -12.15
CA LEU A 176 -15.99 0.12 -13.52
C LEU A 176 -15.11 -1.13 -13.58
N LEU A 177 -14.63 -1.62 -12.44
CA LEU A 177 -13.62 -2.66 -12.34
C LEU A 177 -14.20 -3.99 -11.83
N PRO A 178 -13.83 -5.15 -12.42
CA PRO A 178 -14.27 -6.47 -11.97
C PRO A 178 -13.78 -6.77 -10.54
N LYS A 179 -14.70 -7.05 -9.62
CA LYS A 179 -14.43 -7.27 -8.18
C LYS A 179 -13.60 -8.53 -7.87
N ASP A 180 -13.55 -9.47 -8.79
CA ASP A 180 -12.72 -10.68 -8.68
C ASP A 180 -11.22 -10.37 -8.87
N VAL A 181 -10.91 -9.28 -9.59
CA VAL A 181 -9.53 -8.86 -9.92
C VAL A 181 -9.10 -7.60 -9.18
N PHE A 182 -10.03 -6.71 -8.85
CA PHE A 182 -9.72 -5.40 -8.28
C PHE A 182 -10.35 -5.22 -6.90
N CYS A 183 -9.65 -4.47 -6.06
CA CYS A 183 -10.15 -4.00 -4.77
C CYS A 183 -9.66 -2.57 -4.52
N ALA A 184 -10.25 -1.89 -3.56
CA ALA A 184 -9.72 -0.63 -3.07
C ALA A 184 -8.61 -0.91 -2.06
N ASN A 185 -7.47 -0.26 -2.23
CA ASN A 185 -6.45 -0.04 -1.23
C ASN A 185 -6.65 1.37 -0.68
N LEU A 186 -7.10 1.50 0.55
CA LEU A 186 -7.29 2.82 1.14
C LEU A 186 -6.04 3.25 1.89
N ASP A 187 -5.42 4.32 1.40
CA ASP A 187 -4.45 5.06 2.19
C ASP A 187 -5.19 6.00 3.14
N ILE A 188 -4.99 5.75 4.45
CA ILE A 188 -5.67 6.45 5.52
C ILE A 188 -5.17 7.89 5.64
N GLY A 189 -3.86 8.09 5.51
CA GLY A 189 -3.27 9.42 5.61
C GLY A 189 -3.67 10.32 4.44
N HIS A 190 -3.67 9.80 3.21
CA HIS A 190 -4.09 10.55 2.02
C HIS A 190 -5.54 11.05 2.14
N ALA A 191 -6.43 10.27 2.75
CA ALA A 191 -7.83 10.66 2.94
C ALA A 191 -7.99 11.82 3.94
N GLU A 192 -7.02 12.01 4.84
CA GLU A 192 -7.04 13.04 5.89
C GLU A 192 -6.28 14.33 5.51
N LEU A 193 -5.67 14.38 4.32
CA LEU A 193 -4.98 15.59 3.86
C LEU A 193 -5.98 16.73 3.61
N ARG A 194 -5.60 17.94 3.99
CA ARG A 194 -6.40 19.14 3.73
C ARG A 194 -6.69 19.30 2.25
N ALA A 195 -7.87 19.82 1.94
CA ALA A 195 -8.40 20.01 0.58
C ALA A 195 -8.91 18.72 -0.11
N MET A 196 -8.84 17.56 0.49
CA MET A 196 -9.54 16.36 0.00
C MET A 196 -11.05 16.46 0.24
N ASN A 197 -11.49 17.29 1.21
CA ASN A 197 -12.89 17.50 1.61
C ASN A 197 -13.59 16.18 2.00
N THR A 198 -12.84 15.27 2.60
CA THR A 198 -13.29 13.99 3.12
C THR A 198 -12.51 13.63 4.38
N SER A 199 -12.80 12.47 4.93
CA SER A 199 -12.06 11.84 6.02
C SER A 199 -11.91 10.35 5.76
N ALA A 200 -10.93 9.71 6.39
CA ALA A 200 -10.74 8.27 6.26
C ALA A 200 -11.99 7.47 6.71
N PRO A 201 -12.70 7.79 7.82
CA PRO A 201 -13.96 7.12 8.17
C PRO A 201 -15.05 7.24 7.10
N GLU A 202 -15.18 8.39 6.43
CA GLU A 202 -16.14 8.58 5.33
C GLU A 202 -15.77 7.71 4.12
N MET A 203 -14.48 7.69 3.75
CA MET A 203 -13.97 6.84 2.67
C MET A 203 -14.21 5.36 2.96
N VAL A 204 -13.91 4.90 4.19
CA VAL A 204 -14.15 3.52 4.63
C VAL A 204 -15.61 3.12 4.44
N ARG A 205 -16.55 3.95 4.92
CA ARG A 205 -17.99 3.67 4.81
C ARG A 205 -18.46 3.64 3.36
N ALA A 206 -18.00 4.58 2.55
CA ALA A 206 -18.38 4.67 1.13
C ALA A 206 -17.88 3.48 0.32
N LEU A 207 -16.66 3.03 0.55
CA LEU A 207 -16.06 1.90 -0.14
C LEU A 207 -16.68 0.56 0.27
N GLY A 208 -17.06 0.40 1.54
CA GLY A 208 -17.67 -0.84 2.03
C GLY A 208 -16.89 -2.07 1.60
N GLY A 209 -17.54 -3.03 0.93
CA GLY A 209 -16.93 -4.30 0.50
C GLY A 209 -15.88 -4.19 -0.61
N TYR A 210 -15.66 -3.01 -1.21
CA TYR A 210 -14.52 -2.80 -2.10
C TYR A 210 -13.21 -2.66 -1.34
N PHE A 211 -13.23 -2.14 -0.10
CA PHE A 211 -12.06 -1.92 0.75
C PHE A 211 -11.52 -3.25 1.27
N GLN A 212 -10.38 -3.72 0.75
CA GLN A 212 -9.80 -5.03 1.08
C GLN A 212 -8.32 -4.97 1.48
N SER A 213 -7.63 -3.88 1.20
CA SER A 213 -6.26 -3.61 1.65
C SER A 213 -6.08 -2.15 2.03
N MET A 214 -5.05 -1.83 2.80
CA MET A 214 -4.81 -0.48 3.30
C MET A 214 -3.34 -0.11 3.28
N HIS A 215 -3.09 1.19 3.26
CA HIS A 215 -1.89 1.83 3.75
C HIS A 215 -2.24 2.65 4.99
N LEU A 216 -1.57 2.36 6.10
CA LEU A 216 -1.86 2.96 7.39
C LEU A 216 -0.67 3.78 7.87
N HIS A 217 -0.86 5.09 7.93
CA HIS A 217 0.08 6.04 8.49
C HIS A 217 -0.64 7.26 9.05
N ASP A 218 0.07 8.05 9.84
CA ASP A 218 -0.44 9.30 10.42
C ASP A 218 0.04 10.51 9.63
N VAL A 219 -0.76 11.59 9.66
CA VAL A 219 -0.48 12.87 9.04
C VAL A 219 -0.94 14.02 9.92
N ASN A 220 -0.31 15.19 9.78
CA ASN A 220 -0.73 16.43 10.43
C ASN A 220 -1.77 17.22 9.63
N PHE A 221 -2.35 16.63 8.60
CA PHE A 221 -3.28 17.19 7.61
C PHE A 221 -2.65 18.16 6.59
N CYS A 222 -1.42 18.60 6.81
CA CYS A 222 -0.74 19.56 5.93
C CYS A 222 0.47 18.98 5.22
N GLU A 223 0.91 17.80 5.61
CA GLU A 223 2.04 17.08 5.07
C GLU A 223 1.68 15.61 4.95
N ASP A 224 2.11 14.98 3.87
CA ASP A 224 2.03 13.55 3.68
C ASP A 224 3.21 12.89 4.42
N SER A 225 3.06 12.83 5.74
CA SER A 225 4.16 12.57 6.68
C SER A 225 4.63 11.14 6.70
N HIS A 226 3.80 10.18 6.29
CA HIS A 226 4.08 8.74 6.40
C HIS A 226 4.71 8.35 7.74
N THR A 227 4.16 8.89 8.83
CA THR A 227 4.65 8.61 10.20
C THR A 227 3.79 7.56 10.90
N LEU A 228 4.22 7.13 12.08
CA LEU A 228 3.53 6.08 12.82
C LEU A 228 2.15 6.57 13.33
N PRO A 229 1.07 5.78 13.22
CA PRO A 229 -0.21 6.09 13.84
C PRO A 229 -0.09 6.49 15.31
N PHE A 230 -0.90 7.46 15.72
CA PHE A 230 -0.92 8.12 17.06
C PHE A 230 0.26 9.08 17.33
N THR A 231 1.04 9.43 16.32
CA THR A 231 2.13 10.41 16.48
C THR A 231 1.78 11.79 15.93
N GLU A 232 0.67 11.91 15.18
CA GLU A 232 0.18 13.17 14.65
C GLU A 232 -1.33 13.36 14.93
N LYS A 233 -2.19 13.50 13.91
CA LYS A 233 -3.54 14.08 14.14
C LYS A 233 -4.73 13.23 13.68
N VAL A 234 -4.51 12.12 13.02
CA VAL A 234 -5.62 11.27 12.53
C VAL A 234 -6.38 10.65 13.71
N ASP A 235 -7.69 10.72 13.66
CA ASP A 235 -8.57 10.04 14.64
C ASP A 235 -8.71 8.55 14.30
N PHE A 236 -7.74 7.75 14.72
CA PHE A 236 -7.73 6.32 14.44
C PHE A 236 -8.85 5.54 15.16
N GLU A 237 -9.40 6.06 16.24
CA GLU A 237 -10.56 5.41 16.86
C GLU A 237 -11.80 5.52 15.96
N ALA A 238 -12.01 6.66 15.31
CA ALA A 238 -13.06 6.83 14.32
C ALA A 238 -12.83 5.95 13.07
N VAL A 239 -11.57 5.81 12.63
CA VAL A 239 -11.19 4.92 11.51
C VAL A 239 -11.49 3.46 11.86
N ILE A 240 -11.05 2.98 13.04
CA ILE A 240 -11.31 1.61 13.51
C ILE A 240 -12.81 1.35 13.59
N ALA A 241 -13.59 2.29 14.17
CA ALA A 241 -15.04 2.17 14.26
C ALA A 241 -15.68 2.00 12.89
N ALA A 242 -15.30 2.83 11.89
CA ALA A 242 -15.80 2.72 10.52
C ALA A 242 -15.42 1.38 9.86
N MET A 243 -14.20 0.90 10.08
CA MET A 243 -13.75 -0.40 9.57
C MET A 243 -14.55 -1.57 10.17
N LYS A 244 -14.89 -1.49 11.45
CA LYS A 244 -15.76 -2.48 12.13
C LYS A 244 -17.18 -2.43 11.60
N GLU A 245 -17.74 -1.24 11.39
CA GLU A 245 -19.09 -1.05 10.80
C GLU A 245 -19.25 -1.77 9.46
N ILE A 246 -18.24 -1.68 8.59
CA ILE A 246 -18.28 -2.34 7.27
C ILE A 246 -17.84 -3.81 7.32
N GLY A 247 -17.37 -4.31 8.47
CA GLY A 247 -16.84 -5.66 8.61
C GLY A 247 -15.54 -5.89 7.83
N TYR A 248 -14.59 -4.94 7.87
CA TYR A 248 -13.30 -5.04 7.20
C TYR A 248 -12.57 -6.34 7.55
N ARG A 249 -12.05 -7.06 6.54
CA ARG A 249 -11.41 -8.38 6.67
C ARG A 249 -9.97 -8.42 6.16
N GLY A 250 -9.45 -7.34 5.61
CA GLY A 250 -8.08 -7.26 5.11
C GLY A 250 -7.04 -7.28 6.25
N ASP A 251 -5.79 -7.37 5.87
CA ASP A 251 -4.65 -7.28 6.78
C ASP A 251 -4.42 -5.83 7.25
N VAL A 252 -3.55 -5.61 8.23
CA VAL A 252 -3.11 -4.28 8.67
C VAL A 252 -1.72 -4.04 8.12
N THR A 253 -1.59 -3.14 7.15
CA THR A 253 -0.33 -2.81 6.49
C THR A 253 0.05 -1.36 6.79
N LEU A 254 1.16 -1.16 7.50
CA LEU A 254 1.71 0.17 7.75
C LEU A 254 2.46 0.68 6.52
N GLU A 255 2.25 1.94 6.18
CA GLU A 255 3.08 2.71 5.26
C GLU A 255 3.78 3.87 5.99
N SER A 256 4.40 3.56 7.10
CA SER A 256 4.98 4.53 8.04
C SER A 256 6.51 4.58 7.96
N GLY A 257 7.08 4.43 6.75
CA GLY A 257 8.52 4.32 6.52
C GLY A 257 9.34 5.54 6.98
N ASN A 258 8.71 6.72 7.08
CA ASN A 258 9.40 7.92 7.57
C ASN A 258 9.57 7.93 9.09
N PHE A 259 8.81 7.13 9.84
CA PHE A 259 8.95 7.08 11.30
C PHE A 259 10.29 6.50 11.74
N PRO A 260 10.71 5.27 11.37
CA PRO A 260 11.97 4.70 11.83
C PRO A 260 13.20 5.43 11.27
N ARG A 261 13.08 6.10 10.10
CA ARG A 261 14.17 6.88 9.51
C ARG A 261 14.67 8.04 10.39
N LYS A 262 13.86 8.50 11.34
CA LYS A 262 14.21 9.56 12.29
C LYS A 262 15.21 9.11 13.36
N PHE A 263 15.43 7.80 13.51
CA PHE A 263 16.25 7.23 14.56
C PHE A 263 17.63 6.79 14.05
N PRO A 264 18.70 6.92 14.87
CA PRO A 264 20.00 6.35 14.55
C PRO A 264 19.93 4.83 14.50
N ARG A 265 20.91 4.22 13.81
CA ARG A 265 20.91 2.77 13.52
C ARG A 265 20.84 1.91 14.78
N GLU A 266 21.44 2.35 15.86
CA GLU A 266 21.54 1.63 17.13
C GLU A 266 20.17 1.41 17.80
N ILE A 267 19.24 2.35 17.63
CA ILE A 267 17.90 2.28 18.22
C ILE A 267 16.79 2.12 17.14
N PHE A 268 17.17 1.98 15.88
CA PHE A 268 16.25 1.74 14.78
C PHE A 268 15.35 0.50 15.01
N PRO A 269 15.89 -0.65 15.50
CA PRO A 269 15.05 -1.81 15.79
C PRO A 269 13.94 -1.54 16.83
N GLU A 270 14.19 -0.66 17.80
CA GLU A 270 13.18 -0.30 18.80
C GLU A 270 12.01 0.50 18.17
N ALA A 271 12.32 1.40 17.23
CA ALA A 271 11.30 2.08 16.46
C ALA A 271 10.45 1.08 15.65
N VAL A 272 11.09 0.08 15.03
CA VAL A 272 10.40 -0.97 14.26
C VAL A 272 9.54 -1.88 15.18
N ARG A 273 9.98 -2.17 16.41
CA ARG A 273 9.16 -2.88 17.42
C ARG A 273 7.93 -2.07 17.81
N LEU A 274 8.06 -0.76 17.96
CA LEU A 274 6.91 0.11 18.23
C LEU A 274 5.93 0.10 17.05
N MET A 275 6.42 0.11 15.80
CA MET A 275 5.58 -0.03 14.62
C MET A 275 4.80 -1.35 14.65
N ALA A 276 5.45 -2.48 14.93
CA ALA A 276 4.78 -3.77 15.01
C ALA A 276 3.75 -3.84 16.16
N ALA A 277 4.06 -3.22 17.31
CA ALA A 277 3.11 -3.11 18.43
C ALA A 277 1.89 -2.26 18.04
N THR A 278 2.09 -1.15 17.33
CA THR A 278 1.00 -0.30 16.82
C THR A 278 0.12 -1.07 15.82
N ALA A 279 0.71 -1.76 14.85
CA ALA A 279 -0.06 -2.58 13.91
C ALA A 279 -0.85 -3.70 14.62
N ARG A 280 -0.28 -4.31 15.67
CA ARG A 280 -0.96 -5.31 16.50
C ARG A 280 -2.13 -4.73 17.28
N TYR A 281 -2.01 -3.51 17.78
CA TYR A 281 -3.12 -2.80 18.40
C TYR A 281 -4.31 -2.67 17.44
N PHE A 282 -4.09 -2.21 16.20
CA PHE A 282 -5.16 -2.15 15.18
C PHE A 282 -5.76 -3.54 14.90
N LYS A 283 -4.92 -4.55 14.72
CA LYS A 283 -5.38 -5.93 14.53
C LYS A 283 -6.30 -6.37 15.66
N ASN A 284 -5.87 -6.22 16.91
CA ASN A 284 -6.63 -6.64 18.08
C ASN A 284 -7.96 -5.89 18.19
N ARG A 285 -7.96 -4.58 17.94
CA ARG A 285 -9.19 -3.76 17.92
C ARG A 285 -10.16 -4.21 16.82
N LEU A 286 -9.68 -4.57 15.63
CA LEU A 286 -10.50 -5.05 14.52
C LEU A 286 -11.00 -6.49 14.72
N ASP A 287 -10.27 -7.31 15.46
CA ASP A 287 -10.61 -8.71 15.75
C ASP A 287 -11.36 -8.87 17.09
N ASP A 288 -11.73 -7.76 17.78
CA ASP A 288 -12.36 -7.71 19.12
C ASP A 288 -11.55 -8.42 20.22
N ARG A 289 -10.23 -8.43 20.10
CA ARG A 289 -9.28 -9.01 21.07
C ARG A 289 -8.61 -7.90 21.87
N LEU A 290 -9.29 -7.38 22.90
CA LEU A 290 -8.81 -6.22 23.67
C LEU A 290 -7.78 -6.56 24.76
N ASP A 291 -7.60 -7.84 25.12
CA ASP A 291 -6.86 -8.29 26.32
C ASP A 291 -5.70 -9.25 26.02
N GLU A 292 -5.22 -9.33 24.77
CA GLU A 292 -4.10 -10.20 24.39
C GLU A 292 -2.80 -9.42 24.03
#